data_8a8a2e81d234a6500feb925207403736
#
_entry.id   8a8a2e81d234a6500feb925207403736
#
_cell.length_a   1.000
_cell.length_b   1.000
_cell.length_c   1.000
_cell.angle_alpha   90.00
_cell.angle_beta   90.00
_cell.angle_gamma   90.00
#
_symmetry.space_group_name_H-M   'P 1'
#
loop_
_entity.id
_entity.type
_entity.pdbx_description
1 polymer ?
#
loop_
_entity_poly.entity_id
_entity_poly.type
_entity_poly.pdbx_seq_one_letter_code
_entity_poly.pdbx_strand_id
1 'polypeptide(L)'
;MKKLIFLLILTISCNNNIEIKPQVIAYYAGDEKSINEFDLEGVDQIIYSFLHLKGNKLAIDDKKDSLTLLNVINQKKKYPKLKVLVSLGGWGGCETCSDIFSSKKARIEFAISTADIIESFNADGIDLDWEYPGISGYPGHSYKLEDRENFTDLIIQLRKYMKKDHILSFAAGASYRFFENSIEWDKVMPLVDNVNLMTYDFYGSGSTKTGHHTALSSNEFQDRSAESSIEALMNLGVKPSQIFIGGAFYIKTFKNVANINNGLHQNAEWNRSYNQINFEDVRSNFNFYWDDVANSPYAYDSINKIFATFDDHKSIKLKSKYALDKKLGGIMFWQLMNDKKQNGLLKTMVNTIKP
;
A
#
# COMPACT_ATOMS: atom_id res chain seq x y z
N MET A 1 1.71 4.66 73.92
CA MET A 1 0.87 4.31 72.78
C MET A 1 1.38 5.10 71.59
N LYS A 2 2.18 4.47 70.65
CA LYS A 2 2.67 5.11 69.46
C LYS A 2 1.65 4.85 68.28
N LYS A 3 1.05 5.92 67.74
CA LYS A 3 0.15 5.84 66.65
C LYS A 3 1.00 5.74 65.33
N LEU A 4 0.90 4.61 64.65
CA LEU A 4 1.49 4.40 63.32
C LEU A 4 0.54 5.03 62.28
N ILE A 5 1.00 6.06 61.57
CA ILE A 5 0.28 6.66 60.44
C ILE A 5 0.73 5.92 59.21
N PHE A 6 -0.19 5.16 58.59
CA PHE A 6 0.01 4.54 57.25
C PHE A 6 -0.25 5.59 56.17
N LEU A 7 0.80 6.01 55.49
CA LEU A 7 0.69 6.89 54.32
C LEU A 7 0.39 6.01 53.11
N LEU A 8 -0.84 6.08 52.60
CA LEU A 8 -1.25 5.40 51.36
C LEU A 8 -0.77 6.22 50.20
N ILE A 9 0.31 5.77 49.52
CA ILE A 9 0.78 6.38 48.26
C ILE A 9 -0.08 5.83 47.15
N LEU A 10 -1.04 6.61 46.67
CA LEU A 10 -1.77 6.38 45.45
C LEU A 10 -0.85 6.69 44.27
N THR A 11 -0.28 5.66 43.64
CA THR A 11 0.39 5.79 42.32
C THR A 11 -0.67 5.96 41.23
N ILE A 12 -0.90 7.20 40.81
CA ILE A 12 -1.67 7.49 39.62
C ILE A 12 -0.79 7.08 38.43
N SER A 13 -1.04 5.91 37.88
CA SER A 13 -0.48 5.50 36.58
C SER A 13 -1.18 6.32 35.48
N CYS A 14 -0.58 7.42 35.07
CA CYS A 14 -0.97 8.08 33.84
C CYS A 14 -0.60 7.16 32.67
N ASN A 15 -1.54 6.32 32.23
CA ASN A 15 -1.50 5.72 30.92
C ASN A 15 -1.69 6.85 29.90
N ASN A 16 -0.59 7.44 29.44
CA ASN A 16 -0.60 8.25 28.22
C ASN A 16 -0.91 7.30 27.05
N ASN A 17 -2.18 7.04 26.81
CA ASN A 17 -2.63 6.50 25.54
C ASN A 17 -2.27 7.56 24.48
N ILE A 18 -1.14 7.39 23.81
CA ILE A 18 -0.83 8.16 22.59
C ILE A 18 -1.91 7.76 21.60
N GLU A 19 -2.86 8.66 21.40
CA GLU A 19 -3.91 8.48 20.41
C GLU A 19 -3.23 8.50 19.03
N ILE A 20 -3.09 7.32 18.42
CA ILE A 20 -2.52 7.18 17.09
C ILE A 20 -3.54 7.76 16.11
N LYS A 21 -3.19 8.89 15.49
CA LYS A 21 -4.00 9.50 14.45
C LYS A 21 -3.76 8.75 13.15
N PRO A 22 -4.79 8.13 12.57
CA PRO A 22 -4.66 7.44 11.30
C PRO A 22 -4.13 8.37 10.21
N GLN A 23 -3.23 7.86 9.39
CA GLN A 23 -2.52 8.60 8.35
C GLN A 23 -3.05 8.27 6.96
N VAL A 24 -2.80 9.17 6.00
CA VAL A 24 -3.06 8.99 4.57
C VAL A 24 -1.72 8.92 3.85
N ILE A 25 -1.46 7.80 3.17
CA ILE A 25 -0.24 7.54 2.39
C ILE A 25 -0.59 7.47 0.91
N ALA A 26 0.09 8.28 0.10
CA ALA A 26 -0.05 8.31 -1.35
C ALA A 26 1.19 7.73 -2.04
N TYR A 27 1.04 6.68 -2.84
CA TYR A 27 2.07 6.27 -3.79
C TYR A 27 2.06 7.22 -4.99
N TYR A 28 3.24 7.64 -5.44
CA TYR A 28 3.39 8.56 -6.56
C TYR A 28 4.35 8.01 -7.61
N ALA A 29 3.81 7.54 -8.72
CA ALA A 29 4.52 7.10 -9.91
C ALA A 29 4.22 8.07 -11.08
N GLY A 30 4.66 9.30 -10.94
CA GLY A 30 4.41 10.38 -11.88
C GLY A 30 5.69 11.05 -12.39
N ASP A 31 5.51 12.16 -13.08
CA ASP A 31 6.60 12.97 -13.59
C ASP A 31 6.92 14.18 -12.67
N GLU A 32 7.96 14.94 -13.02
CA GLU A 32 8.44 16.07 -12.23
C GLU A 32 7.41 17.19 -12.02
N LYS A 33 6.44 17.37 -12.93
CA LYS A 33 5.52 18.51 -12.93
C LYS A 33 4.17 18.18 -12.30
N SER A 34 3.69 16.98 -12.56
CA SER A 34 2.32 16.56 -12.22
C SER A 34 2.03 16.59 -10.72
N ILE A 35 3.03 16.42 -9.85
CA ILE A 35 2.84 16.51 -8.39
C ILE A 35 2.28 17.86 -7.96
N ASN A 36 2.62 18.94 -8.67
CA ASN A 36 2.19 20.31 -8.36
C ASN A 36 0.69 20.55 -8.64
N GLU A 37 0.04 19.64 -9.37
CA GLU A 37 -1.38 19.75 -9.75
C GLU A 37 -2.32 19.19 -8.68
N PHE A 38 -1.76 18.49 -7.66
CA PHE A 38 -2.54 17.90 -6.59
C PHE A 38 -2.58 18.78 -5.34
N ASP A 39 -3.75 18.80 -4.70
CA ASP A 39 -3.86 19.29 -3.33
C ASP A 39 -3.46 18.17 -2.36
N LEU A 40 -2.33 18.35 -1.68
CA LEU A 40 -1.78 17.38 -0.73
C LEU A 40 -2.15 17.68 0.72
N GLU A 41 -3.04 18.64 0.97
CA GLU A 41 -3.50 18.94 2.34
C GLU A 41 -4.17 17.70 2.94
N GLY A 42 -3.68 17.29 4.09
CA GLY A 42 -4.14 16.07 4.77
C GLY A 42 -3.44 14.77 4.34
N VAL A 43 -2.55 14.78 3.35
CA VAL A 43 -1.63 13.67 3.05
C VAL A 43 -0.49 13.70 4.06
N ASP A 44 -0.21 12.57 4.71
CA ASP A 44 0.87 12.47 5.69
C ASP A 44 2.18 12.01 5.06
N GLN A 45 2.10 11.08 4.08
CA GLN A 45 3.26 10.55 3.42
C GLN A 45 3.04 10.45 1.91
N ILE A 46 4.08 10.79 1.14
CA ILE A 46 4.18 10.43 -0.28
C ILE A 46 5.32 9.43 -0.41
N ILE A 47 5.04 8.32 -1.09
CA ILE A 47 6.04 7.31 -1.44
C ILE A 47 6.35 7.47 -2.92
N TYR A 48 7.55 8.01 -3.23
CA TYR A 48 8.02 8.14 -4.60
C TYR A 48 8.34 6.77 -5.19
N SER A 49 7.68 6.41 -6.25
CA SER A 49 7.67 5.11 -6.90
C SER A 49 8.15 5.21 -8.35
N PHE A 50 9.25 4.62 -8.77
CA PHE A 50 10.10 3.75 -7.97
C PHE A 50 11.57 4.06 -8.22
N LEU A 51 12.43 3.66 -7.29
CA LEU A 51 13.85 3.49 -7.50
C LEU A 51 14.17 2.02 -7.69
N HIS A 52 15.28 1.72 -8.35
CA HIS A 52 15.65 0.36 -8.69
C HIS A 52 17.06 0.00 -8.19
N LEU A 53 17.41 -1.28 -8.32
CA LEU A 53 18.75 -1.76 -8.03
C LEU A 53 19.70 -1.47 -9.21
N LYS A 54 20.88 -0.92 -8.90
CA LYS A 54 22.01 -0.85 -9.82
C LYS A 54 23.19 -1.61 -9.22
N GLY A 55 23.39 -2.84 -9.66
CA GLY A 55 24.18 -3.80 -8.92
C GLY A 55 23.55 -4.05 -7.54
N ASN A 56 24.33 -3.93 -6.46
CA ASN A 56 23.84 -4.17 -5.09
C ASN A 56 23.27 -2.91 -4.41
N LYS A 57 23.13 -1.80 -5.11
CA LYS A 57 22.81 -0.49 -4.54
C LYS A 57 21.42 -0.02 -4.99
N LEU A 58 20.71 0.64 -4.09
CA LEU A 58 19.60 1.49 -4.49
C LEU A 58 20.16 2.67 -5.31
N ALA A 59 19.51 3.00 -6.42
CA ALA A 59 19.99 4.05 -7.32
C ALA A 59 18.85 4.91 -7.86
N ILE A 60 19.19 6.14 -8.19
CA ILE A 60 18.40 7.01 -9.07
C ILE A 60 18.69 6.53 -10.49
N ASP A 61 17.65 6.20 -11.28
CA ASP A 61 17.84 5.62 -12.60
C ASP A 61 18.42 6.61 -13.60
N ASP A 62 17.89 7.84 -13.57
CA ASP A 62 18.34 8.90 -14.46
C ASP A 62 18.12 10.32 -13.88
N LYS A 63 18.41 11.34 -14.70
CA LYS A 63 18.22 12.75 -14.34
C LYS A 63 16.75 13.12 -14.15
N LYS A 64 15.84 12.50 -14.89
CA LYS A 64 14.40 12.77 -14.81
C LYS A 64 13.87 12.30 -13.45
N ASP A 65 14.28 11.12 -13.01
CA ASP A 65 13.89 10.57 -11.70
C ASP A 65 14.44 11.45 -10.56
N SER A 66 15.69 11.91 -10.69
CA SER A 66 16.27 12.84 -9.75
C SER A 66 15.47 14.14 -9.63
N LEU A 67 15.05 14.73 -10.75
CA LEU A 67 14.24 15.95 -10.77
C LEU A 67 12.84 15.71 -10.22
N THR A 68 12.23 14.57 -10.55
CA THR A 68 10.91 14.19 -10.03
C THR A 68 10.96 14.04 -8.50
N LEU A 69 11.93 13.30 -7.97
CA LEU A 69 12.10 13.14 -6.53
C LEU A 69 12.32 14.48 -5.82
N LEU A 70 13.17 15.34 -6.38
CA LEU A 70 13.39 16.69 -5.84
C LEU A 70 12.10 17.51 -5.80
N ASN A 71 11.26 17.45 -6.82
CA ASN A 71 9.98 18.15 -6.85
C ASN A 71 8.97 17.59 -5.85
N VAL A 72 8.92 16.28 -5.67
CA VAL A 72 8.10 15.66 -4.62
C VAL A 72 8.57 16.11 -3.24
N ILE A 73 9.86 16.11 -2.98
CA ILE A 73 10.42 16.59 -1.70
C ILE A 73 10.16 18.08 -1.50
N ASN A 74 10.21 18.90 -2.54
CA ASN A 74 9.91 20.33 -2.46
C ASN A 74 8.45 20.61 -2.03
N GLN A 75 7.52 19.65 -2.14
CA GLN A 75 6.16 19.78 -1.59
C GLN A 75 6.19 20.01 -0.07
N LYS A 76 7.20 19.55 0.64
CA LYS A 76 7.39 19.80 2.09
C LYS A 76 7.45 21.30 2.42
N LYS A 77 7.83 22.18 1.47
CA LYS A 77 7.80 23.63 1.65
C LYS A 77 6.38 24.17 1.76
N LYS A 78 5.43 23.59 0.99
CA LYS A 78 4.02 23.96 1.02
C LYS A 78 3.26 23.19 2.11
N TYR A 79 3.66 21.96 2.39
CA TYR A 79 3.05 21.06 3.36
C TYR A 79 4.10 20.60 4.39
N PRO A 80 4.39 21.40 5.42
CA PRO A 80 5.54 21.13 6.33
C PRO A 80 5.46 19.84 7.15
N LYS A 81 4.26 19.26 7.28
CA LYS A 81 4.06 17.97 7.97
C LYS A 81 4.22 16.75 7.06
N LEU A 82 4.25 16.99 5.75
CA LEU A 82 4.38 15.94 4.75
C LEU A 82 5.73 15.22 4.89
N LYS A 83 5.69 13.90 4.88
CA LYS A 83 6.86 13.03 4.79
C LYS A 83 7.00 12.50 3.37
N VAL A 84 8.22 12.37 2.87
CA VAL A 84 8.50 11.83 1.55
C VAL A 84 9.47 10.66 1.67
N LEU A 85 9.00 9.48 1.26
CA LEU A 85 9.81 8.26 1.21
C LEU A 85 10.18 7.97 -0.24
N VAL A 86 11.33 7.31 -0.42
CA VAL A 86 11.64 6.63 -1.69
C VAL A 86 11.17 5.19 -1.60
N SER A 87 10.85 4.54 -2.74
CA SER A 87 10.47 3.13 -2.76
C SER A 87 11.35 2.33 -3.71
N LEU A 88 11.77 1.14 -3.27
CA LEU A 88 12.43 0.14 -4.12
C LEU A 88 11.38 -0.75 -4.75
N GLY A 89 11.41 -0.96 -6.07
CA GLY A 89 10.77 -2.10 -6.69
C GLY A 89 9.49 -1.80 -7.44
N GLY A 90 8.35 -2.27 -6.91
CA GLY A 90 7.07 -2.30 -7.62
C GLY A 90 6.94 -3.47 -8.59
N TRP A 91 5.74 -3.62 -9.18
CA TRP A 91 5.44 -4.71 -10.11
C TRP A 91 6.34 -4.68 -11.35
N GLY A 92 7.26 -5.64 -11.42
CA GLY A 92 8.29 -5.70 -12.49
C GLY A 92 9.60 -4.98 -12.16
N GLY A 93 9.65 -4.16 -11.11
CA GLY A 93 10.85 -3.37 -10.76
C GLY A 93 11.87 -4.08 -9.87
N CYS A 94 11.60 -5.33 -9.46
CA CYS A 94 12.44 -6.10 -8.53
C CYS A 94 12.97 -7.41 -9.13
N GLU A 95 13.28 -7.42 -10.43
CA GLU A 95 13.73 -8.62 -11.17
C GLU A 95 14.92 -9.32 -10.50
N THR A 96 15.89 -8.54 -10.03
CA THR A 96 17.13 -9.06 -9.46
C THR A 96 17.14 -9.14 -7.93
N CYS A 97 16.05 -8.78 -7.26
CA CYS A 97 16.01 -8.65 -5.80
C CYS A 97 16.35 -9.97 -5.09
N SER A 98 15.74 -11.09 -5.50
CA SER A 98 16.02 -12.42 -4.90
C SER A 98 17.50 -12.81 -5.02
N ASP A 99 18.11 -12.59 -6.19
CA ASP A 99 19.51 -12.94 -6.42
C ASP A 99 20.46 -12.01 -5.65
N ILE A 100 20.22 -10.72 -5.66
CA ILE A 100 21.06 -9.73 -4.98
C ILE A 100 20.93 -9.88 -3.46
N PHE A 101 19.71 -9.94 -2.94
CA PHE A 101 19.50 -10.03 -1.49
C PHE A 101 19.77 -11.41 -0.89
N SER A 102 20.12 -12.44 -1.70
CA SER A 102 20.71 -13.67 -1.19
C SER A 102 22.09 -13.44 -0.54
N SER A 103 22.80 -12.37 -0.94
CA SER A 103 24.13 -12.02 -0.42
C SER A 103 24.04 -11.02 0.74
N LYS A 104 24.58 -11.40 1.91
CA LYS A 104 24.69 -10.48 3.07
C LYS A 104 25.46 -9.21 2.72
N LYS A 105 26.54 -9.32 1.92
CA LYS A 105 27.32 -8.16 1.46
C LYS A 105 26.43 -7.21 0.66
N ALA A 106 25.62 -7.73 -0.25
CA ALA A 106 24.73 -6.93 -1.07
C ALA A 106 23.63 -6.24 -0.23
N ARG A 107 23.05 -6.91 0.77
CA ARG A 107 22.10 -6.27 1.69
C ARG A 107 22.73 -5.10 2.47
N ILE A 108 24.00 -5.21 2.87
CA ILE A 108 24.73 -4.12 3.53
C ILE A 108 24.99 -2.97 2.54
N GLU A 109 25.46 -3.25 1.33
CA GLU A 109 25.71 -2.23 0.29
C GLU A 109 24.42 -1.50 -0.10
N PHE A 110 23.31 -2.22 -0.18
CA PHE A 110 21.98 -1.65 -0.39
C PHE A 110 21.58 -0.71 0.77
N ALA A 111 21.71 -1.15 2.01
CA ALA A 111 21.33 -0.37 3.18
C ALA A 111 22.15 0.94 3.29
N ILE A 112 23.46 0.88 2.99
CA ILE A 112 24.33 2.07 2.97
C ILE A 112 23.87 3.03 1.86
N SER A 113 23.71 2.55 0.63
CA SER A 113 23.29 3.41 -0.49
C SER A 113 21.89 4.00 -0.29
N THR A 114 21.01 3.28 0.38
CA THR A 114 19.69 3.78 0.77
C THR A 114 19.82 4.95 1.75
N ALA A 115 20.62 4.80 2.79
CA ALA A 115 20.85 5.88 3.74
C ALA A 115 21.48 7.11 3.06
N ASP A 116 22.43 6.90 2.14
CA ASP A 116 23.05 7.99 1.37
C ASP A 116 22.04 8.75 0.49
N ILE A 117 21.12 8.02 -0.18
CA ILE A 117 20.05 8.65 -0.99
C ILE A 117 19.10 9.44 -0.11
N ILE A 118 18.62 8.86 1.00
CA ILE A 118 17.72 9.55 1.94
C ILE A 118 18.35 10.88 2.41
N GLU A 119 19.61 10.86 2.82
CA GLU A 119 20.31 12.05 3.28
C GLU A 119 20.54 13.07 2.14
N SER A 120 21.00 12.60 0.97
CA SER A 120 21.34 13.48 -0.15
C SER A 120 20.13 14.24 -0.70
N PHE A 121 18.95 13.61 -0.68
CA PHE A 121 17.71 14.22 -1.15
C PHE A 121 16.88 14.85 -0.02
N ASN A 122 17.25 14.67 1.24
CA ASN A 122 16.44 15.07 2.39
C ASN A 122 15.06 14.37 2.38
N ALA A 123 15.04 13.10 1.99
CA ALA A 123 13.88 12.22 2.11
C ALA A 123 13.70 11.79 3.58
N ASP A 124 12.54 11.28 3.93
CA ASP A 124 12.20 10.91 5.31
C ASP A 124 12.30 9.40 5.57
N GLY A 125 12.61 8.59 4.54
CA GLY A 125 12.74 7.15 4.71
C GLY A 125 12.63 6.37 3.41
N ILE A 126 12.42 5.05 3.55
CA ILE A 126 12.24 4.11 2.44
C ILE A 126 11.04 3.20 2.67
N ASP A 127 10.37 2.86 1.58
CA ASP A 127 9.40 1.79 1.46
C ASP A 127 9.97 0.67 0.58
N LEU A 128 9.76 -0.58 0.94
CA LEU A 128 10.20 -1.73 0.14
C LEU A 128 8.99 -2.37 -0.55
N ASP A 129 8.94 -2.28 -1.88
CA ASP A 129 7.90 -2.90 -2.69
C ASP A 129 8.48 -4.07 -3.50
N TRP A 130 8.99 -5.07 -2.79
CA TRP A 130 9.49 -6.30 -3.39
C TRP A 130 8.36 -7.30 -3.60
N GLU A 131 7.99 -7.54 -4.87
CA GLU A 131 6.86 -8.38 -5.28
C GLU A 131 7.31 -9.66 -6.01
N TYR A 132 7.64 -10.80 -5.29
CA TYR A 132 7.56 -10.95 -3.83
C TYR A 132 8.75 -11.74 -3.29
N PRO A 133 9.18 -11.55 -2.01
CA PRO A 133 10.12 -12.45 -1.39
C PRO A 133 9.50 -13.83 -1.17
N GLY A 134 10.23 -14.89 -1.47
CA GLY A 134 9.86 -16.27 -1.13
C GLY A 134 8.77 -16.92 -1.99
N ILE A 135 8.06 -16.16 -2.80
CA ILE A 135 6.97 -16.64 -3.66
C ILE A 135 7.02 -16.01 -5.05
N SER A 136 6.34 -16.65 -6.03
CA SER A 136 6.22 -16.08 -7.37
C SER A 136 5.45 -14.75 -7.34
N GLY A 137 6.02 -13.73 -7.97
CA GLY A 137 5.45 -12.42 -8.23
C GLY A 137 5.32 -12.15 -9.73
N TYR A 138 6.01 -11.10 -10.22
CA TYR A 138 6.03 -10.74 -11.63
C TYR A 138 6.50 -11.91 -12.52
N PRO A 139 5.83 -12.20 -13.64
CA PRO A 139 6.19 -13.31 -14.52
C PRO A 139 7.64 -13.25 -14.98
N GLY A 140 8.40 -14.33 -14.74
CA GLY A 140 9.82 -14.43 -15.11
C GLY A 140 10.80 -13.99 -14.01
N HIS A 141 10.36 -13.31 -12.95
CA HIS A 141 11.24 -12.99 -11.83
C HIS A 141 11.57 -14.24 -11.00
N SER A 142 12.85 -14.36 -10.60
CA SER A 142 13.28 -15.41 -9.70
C SER A 142 12.83 -15.13 -8.26
N TYR A 143 12.58 -16.19 -7.51
CA TYR A 143 12.31 -16.16 -6.08
C TYR A 143 12.89 -17.42 -5.42
N LYS A 144 13.24 -17.32 -4.17
CA LYS A 144 13.82 -18.41 -3.37
C LYS A 144 13.13 -18.45 -2.02
N LEU A 145 13.00 -19.64 -1.42
CA LEU A 145 12.37 -19.75 -0.08
C LEU A 145 13.14 -18.94 0.96
N GLU A 146 14.45 -18.83 0.84
CA GLU A 146 15.36 -18.09 1.70
C GLU A 146 15.16 -16.55 1.59
N ASP A 147 14.40 -16.08 0.62
CA ASP A 147 14.10 -14.64 0.51
C ASP A 147 13.36 -14.12 1.74
N ARG A 148 12.60 -14.98 2.43
CA ARG A 148 11.92 -14.65 3.67
C ARG A 148 12.90 -14.21 4.77
N GLU A 149 13.95 -15.01 5.02
CA GLU A 149 15.01 -14.71 5.99
C GLU A 149 15.92 -13.59 5.48
N ASN A 150 16.17 -13.55 4.16
CA ASN A 150 16.94 -12.49 3.54
C ASN A 150 16.25 -11.13 3.66
N PHE A 151 14.92 -11.08 3.56
CA PHE A 151 14.13 -9.87 3.79
C PHE A 151 14.28 -9.41 5.25
N THR A 152 14.20 -10.32 6.21
CA THR A 152 14.41 -10.00 7.63
C THR A 152 15.79 -9.38 7.87
N ASP A 153 16.88 -10.00 7.33
CA ASP A 153 18.23 -9.42 7.49
C ASP A 153 18.36 -8.08 6.72
N LEU A 154 17.70 -7.92 5.56
CA LEU A 154 17.66 -6.65 4.85
C LEU A 154 17.07 -5.52 5.72
N ILE A 155 15.94 -5.77 6.39
CA ILE A 155 15.33 -4.83 7.34
C ILE A 155 16.27 -4.49 8.49
N ILE A 156 16.96 -5.50 9.06
CA ILE A 156 17.98 -5.31 10.11
C ILE A 156 19.10 -4.39 9.60
N GLN A 157 19.62 -4.64 8.39
CA GLN A 157 20.70 -3.82 7.83
C GLN A 157 20.21 -2.38 7.56
N LEU A 158 19.01 -2.19 7.03
CA LEU A 158 18.42 -0.86 6.82
C LEU A 158 18.33 -0.11 8.14
N ARG A 159 17.77 -0.69 9.20
CA ARG A 159 17.69 -0.03 10.52
C ARG A 159 19.06 0.29 11.12
N LYS A 160 20.06 -0.51 10.82
CA LYS A 160 21.44 -0.28 11.29
C LYS A 160 22.08 0.96 10.65
N TYR A 161 21.83 1.21 9.36
CA TYR A 161 22.48 2.29 8.61
C TYR A 161 21.63 3.56 8.46
N MET A 162 20.29 3.43 8.55
CA MET A 162 19.38 4.57 8.58
C MET A 162 19.40 5.27 9.95
N LYS A 163 19.07 6.57 9.96
CA LYS A 163 18.82 7.29 11.22
C LYS A 163 17.58 6.74 11.92
N LYS A 164 17.53 6.93 13.23
CA LYS A 164 16.45 6.40 14.07
C LYS A 164 15.07 6.98 13.73
N ASP A 165 15.04 8.22 13.26
CA ASP A 165 13.84 8.97 12.87
C ASP A 165 13.43 8.77 11.41
N HIS A 166 14.22 8.04 10.61
CA HIS A 166 13.83 7.66 9.26
C HIS A 166 12.76 6.58 9.28
N ILE A 167 11.73 6.78 8.46
CA ILE A 167 10.63 5.83 8.31
C ILE A 167 11.09 4.66 7.45
N LEU A 168 10.78 3.45 7.90
CA LEU A 168 10.98 2.21 7.16
C LEU A 168 9.66 1.46 7.06
N SER A 169 9.14 1.32 5.86
CA SER A 169 7.91 0.58 5.57
C SER A 169 8.12 -0.44 4.44
N PHE A 170 7.13 -1.25 4.21
CA PHE A 170 7.09 -2.12 3.04
C PHE A 170 5.65 -2.35 2.59
N ALA A 171 5.48 -2.57 1.26
CA ALA A 171 4.24 -3.02 0.68
C ALA A 171 4.11 -4.55 0.83
N ALA A 172 2.93 -5.02 1.21
CA ALA A 172 2.66 -6.42 1.45
C ALA A 172 1.51 -6.93 0.58
N GLY A 173 1.70 -8.07 -0.07
CA GLY A 173 0.64 -8.74 -0.81
C GLY A 173 -0.47 -9.24 0.12
N ALA A 174 -1.73 -8.99 -0.22
CA ALA A 174 -2.88 -9.39 0.58
C ALA A 174 -3.36 -10.82 0.23
N SER A 175 -2.49 -11.81 0.42
CA SER A 175 -2.82 -13.22 0.20
C SER A 175 -2.25 -14.12 1.29
N TYR A 176 -2.96 -15.20 1.63
CA TYR A 176 -2.47 -16.18 2.60
C TYR A 176 -1.10 -16.74 2.23
N ARG A 177 -0.86 -16.96 0.93
CA ARG A 177 0.44 -17.43 0.45
C ARG A 177 1.57 -16.46 0.79
N PHE A 178 1.34 -15.15 0.66
CA PHE A 178 2.30 -14.13 1.06
C PHE A 178 2.50 -14.11 2.58
N PHE A 179 1.41 -14.15 3.34
CA PHE A 179 1.48 -14.08 4.80
C PHE A 179 2.28 -15.24 5.41
N GLU A 180 2.17 -16.43 4.84
CA GLU A 180 2.84 -17.63 5.34
C GLU A 180 4.31 -17.72 4.89
N ASN A 181 4.65 -17.22 3.68
CA ASN A 181 5.91 -17.59 3.05
C ASN A 181 6.88 -16.42 2.80
N SER A 182 6.41 -15.16 2.86
CA SER A 182 7.24 -14.03 2.44
C SER A 182 7.92 -13.29 3.58
N ILE A 183 7.31 -13.22 4.76
CA ILE A 183 7.74 -12.36 5.87
C ILE A 183 7.80 -13.14 7.19
N GLU A 184 8.88 -12.95 7.95
CA GLU A 184 8.97 -13.34 9.36
C GLU A 184 8.36 -12.22 10.23
N TRP A 185 7.03 -12.21 10.35
CA TRP A 185 6.25 -11.10 10.92
C TRP A 185 6.69 -10.70 12.32
N ASP A 186 6.98 -11.66 13.18
CA ASP A 186 7.43 -11.48 14.56
C ASP A 186 8.81 -10.79 14.65
N LYS A 187 9.66 -10.97 13.63
CA LYS A 187 11.00 -10.37 13.56
C LYS A 187 11.03 -9.04 12.83
N VAL A 188 10.21 -8.89 11.77
CA VAL A 188 10.20 -7.72 10.91
C VAL A 188 9.41 -6.57 11.53
N MET A 189 8.18 -6.82 12.05
CA MET A 189 7.30 -5.76 12.52
C MET A 189 7.85 -4.92 13.69
N PRO A 190 8.68 -5.43 14.60
CA PRO A 190 9.36 -4.59 15.60
C PRO A 190 10.38 -3.59 15.02
N LEU A 191 10.83 -3.80 13.79
CA LEU A 191 11.88 -3.02 13.14
C LEU A 191 11.35 -2.03 12.12
N VAL A 192 10.10 -2.15 11.68
CA VAL A 192 9.47 -1.26 10.70
C VAL A 192 8.41 -0.38 11.36
N ASP A 193 8.13 0.76 10.74
CA ASP A 193 7.10 1.69 11.24
C ASP A 193 5.72 1.19 10.85
N ASN A 194 5.54 0.72 9.61
CA ASN A 194 4.26 0.24 9.10
C ASN A 194 4.41 -0.76 7.95
N VAL A 195 3.31 -1.46 7.69
CA VAL A 195 3.09 -2.30 6.52
C VAL A 195 1.94 -1.71 5.69
N ASN A 196 2.22 -1.47 4.41
CA ASN A 196 1.27 -0.99 3.41
C ASN A 196 0.62 -2.20 2.75
N LEU A 197 -0.55 -2.61 3.25
CA LEU A 197 -1.21 -3.83 2.80
C LEU A 197 -1.97 -3.57 1.51
N MET A 198 -1.54 -4.20 0.42
CA MET A 198 -2.11 -4.10 -0.93
C MET A 198 -3.45 -4.84 -1.01
N THR A 199 -4.50 -4.33 -0.34
CA THR A 199 -5.85 -4.90 -0.31
C THR A 199 -6.60 -4.65 -1.63
N TYR A 200 -5.93 -4.95 -2.70
CA TYR A 200 -6.44 -4.89 -4.08
C TYR A 200 -5.80 -6.01 -4.92
N ASP A 201 -6.17 -6.06 -6.18
CA ASP A 201 -5.72 -7.11 -7.13
C ASP A 201 -6.17 -8.53 -6.72
N PHE A 202 -7.24 -8.64 -5.93
CA PHE A 202 -7.84 -9.94 -5.62
C PHE A 202 -8.30 -10.68 -6.89
N TYR A 203 -8.69 -9.92 -7.92
CA TYR A 203 -8.97 -10.38 -9.28
C TYR A 203 -8.13 -9.56 -10.28
N GLY A 204 -7.51 -10.24 -11.23
CA GLY A 204 -6.59 -9.63 -12.19
C GLY A 204 -6.37 -10.47 -13.43
N SER A 205 -5.23 -10.28 -14.10
CA SER A 205 -4.92 -10.92 -15.39
C SER A 205 -4.91 -12.46 -15.36
N GLY A 206 -4.68 -13.07 -14.20
CA GLY A 206 -4.76 -14.53 -14.01
C GLY A 206 -6.14 -15.08 -13.64
N SER A 207 -7.14 -14.21 -13.48
CA SER A 207 -8.48 -14.64 -13.08
C SER A 207 -9.31 -15.10 -14.27
N THR A 208 -9.99 -16.24 -14.12
CA THR A 208 -10.91 -16.81 -15.10
C THR A 208 -12.39 -16.50 -14.81
N LYS A 209 -12.63 -15.75 -13.72
CA LYS A 209 -13.95 -15.28 -13.31
C LYS A 209 -13.88 -13.82 -12.89
N THR A 210 -15.02 -13.14 -12.99
CA THR A 210 -15.20 -11.79 -12.42
C THR A 210 -15.38 -11.86 -10.91
N GLY A 211 -14.99 -10.78 -10.24
CA GLY A 211 -15.13 -10.54 -8.81
C GLY A 211 -14.62 -9.16 -8.45
N HIS A 212 -14.72 -8.79 -7.20
CA HIS A 212 -14.25 -7.49 -6.73
C HIS A 212 -12.73 -7.52 -6.51
N HIS A 213 -11.97 -6.73 -7.31
CA HIS A 213 -10.52 -6.70 -7.15
C HIS A 213 -10.07 -5.96 -5.89
N THR A 214 -10.98 -5.25 -5.21
CA THR A 214 -10.65 -4.41 -4.06
C THR A 214 -11.80 -4.35 -3.04
N ALA A 215 -12.49 -5.50 -2.82
CA ALA A 215 -13.60 -5.63 -1.88
C ALA A 215 -13.17 -5.25 -0.44
N LEU A 216 -14.05 -4.54 0.29
CA LEU A 216 -13.86 -4.35 1.72
C LEU A 216 -14.16 -5.63 2.50
N SER A 217 -15.29 -6.28 2.24
CA SER A 217 -15.74 -7.47 2.97
C SER A 217 -15.80 -8.70 2.06
N SER A 218 -15.66 -9.88 2.65
CA SER A 218 -15.80 -11.17 1.95
C SER A 218 -17.27 -11.53 1.75
N ASN A 219 -17.57 -12.40 0.77
CA ASN A 219 -18.88 -13.01 0.56
C ASN A 219 -18.75 -14.50 0.23
N GLU A 220 -19.85 -15.20 -0.01
CA GLU A 220 -19.86 -16.64 -0.28
C GLU A 220 -19.11 -17.07 -1.55
N PHE A 221 -18.86 -16.14 -2.49
CA PHE A 221 -18.16 -16.40 -3.76
C PHE A 221 -16.71 -15.88 -3.75
N GLN A 222 -16.37 -15.04 -2.76
CA GLN A 222 -15.05 -14.39 -2.66
C GLN A 222 -14.63 -14.29 -1.20
N ASP A 223 -13.67 -15.11 -0.80
CA ASP A 223 -13.11 -15.18 0.54
C ASP A 223 -12.07 -14.08 0.80
N ARG A 224 -11.40 -13.57 -0.26
CA ARG A 224 -10.38 -12.52 -0.16
C ARG A 224 -11.01 -11.14 -0.18
N SER A 225 -10.71 -10.38 0.88
CA SER A 225 -11.15 -8.99 1.05
C SER A 225 -10.12 -8.21 1.86
N ALA A 226 -10.32 -6.90 1.98
CA ALA A 226 -9.48 -6.08 2.85
C ALA A 226 -9.62 -6.50 4.32
N GLU A 227 -10.84 -6.77 4.78
CA GLU A 227 -11.11 -7.24 6.15
C GLU A 227 -10.40 -8.56 6.44
N SER A 228 -10.60 -9.59 5.60
CA SER A 228 -9.98 -10.89 5.84
C SER A 228 -8.45 -10.84 5.83
N SER A 229 -7.87 -9.97 5.00
CA SER A 229 -6.42 -9.77 4.92
C SER A 229 -5.86 -9.06 6.16
N ILE A 230 -6.56 -8.04 6.67
CA ILE A 230 -6.18 -7.32 7.88
C ILE A 230 -6.30 -8.23 9.12
N GLU A 231 -7.39 -9.00 9.22
CA GLU A 231 -7.57 -9.97 10.30
C GLU A 231 -6.48 -11.05 10.28
N ALA A 232 -6.09 -11.53 9.11
CA ALA A 232 -4.98 -12.48 8.99
C ALA A 232 -3.66 -11.89 9.52
N LEU A 233 -3.32 -10.63 9.20
CA LEU A 233 -2.13 -9.96 9.75
C LEU A 233 -2.21 -9.77 11.26
N MET A 234 -3.38 -9.37 11.77
CA MET A 234 -3.58 -9.22 13.22
C MET A 234 -3.40 -10.55 13.96
N ASN A 235 -3.88 -11.65 13.37
CA ASN A 235 -3.70 -13.00 13.91
C ASN A 235 -2.22 -13.46 13.89
N LEU A 236 -1.39 -12.90 13.01
CA LEU A 236 0.06 -13.08 12.99
C LEU A 236 0.81 -12.16 13.98
N GLY A 237 0.07 -11.41 14.82
CA GLY A 237 0.62 -10.53 15.86
C GLY A 237 0.98 -9.13 15.39
N VAL A 238 0.64 -8.74 14.16
CA VAL A 238 0.86 -7.37 13.67
C VAL A 238 -0.10 -6.41 14.37
N LYS A 239 0.42 -5.33 14.93
CA LYS A 239 -0.40 -4.34 15.63
C LYS A 239 -1.29 -3.60 14.64
N PRO A 240 -2.58 -3.39 14.92
CA PRO A 240 -3.47 -2.61 14.05
C PRO A 240 -2.88 -1.26 13.64
N SER A 241 -2.24 -0.57 14.57
CA SER A 241 -1.60 0.73 14.36
C SER A 241 -0.42 0.73 13.36
N GLN A 242 0.08 -0.44 13.00
CA GLN A 242 1.13 -0.59 11.97
C GLN A 242 0.58 -1.00 10.61
N ILE A 243 -0.73 -1.32 10.49
CA ILE A 243 -1.36 -1.78 9.25
C ILE A 243 -2.01 -0.60 8.54
N PHE A 244 -1.70 -0.42 7.25
CA PHE A 244 -2.37 0.53 6.37
C PHE A 244 -3.20 -0.24 5.33
N ILE A 245 -4.52 0.01 5.31
CA ILE A 245 -5.43 -0.60 4.32
C ILE A 245 -5.24 0.05 2.95
N GLY A 246 -5.23 -0.74 1.89
CA GLY A 246 -5.05 -0.27 0.51
C GLY A 246 -6.33 0.18 -0.18
N GLY A 247 -6.28 1.31 -0.89
CA GLY A 247 -7.27 1.76 -1.84
C GLY A 247 -6.74 1.66 -3.28
N ALA A 248 -7.59 1.23 -4.21
CA ALA A 248 -7.24 1.11 -5.63
C ALA A 248 -7.78 2.29 -6.42
N PHE A 249 -6.89 3.19 -6.87
CA PHE A 249 -7.30 4.34 -7.69
C PHE A 249 -7.24 4.00 -9.19
N TYR A 250 -7.57 2.75 -9.51
CA TYR A 250 -7.63 2.23 -10.87
C TYR A 250 -8.76 1.19 -10.99
N ILE A 251 -9.17 0.94 -12.22
CA ILE A 251 -10.28 0.08 -12.58
C ILE A 251 -9.72 -1.12 -13.35
N LYS A 252 -10.14 -2.33 -12.98
CA LYS A 252 -9.88 -3.54 -13.75
C LYS A 252 -11.10 -3.95 -14.54
N THR A 253 -10.91 -4.37 -15.78
CA THR A 253 -12.00 -4.82 -16.65
C THR A 253 -11.75 -6.21 -17.21
N PHE A 254 -12.87 -6.94 -17.38
CA PHE A 254 -12.92 -8.29 -17.93
C PHE A 254 -13.89 -8.31 -19.11
N LYS A 255 -13.58 -9.07 -20.13
CA LYS A 255 -14.40 -9.24 -21.34
C LYS A 255 -15.01 -10.63 -21.44
N ASN A 256 -15.90 -10.83 -22.42
CA ASN A 256 -16.62 -12.08 -22.68
C ASN A 256 -17.48 -12.53 -21.49
N VAL A 257 -17.98 -11.59 -20.73
CA VAL A 257 -18.75 -11.83 -19.49
C VAL A 257 -20.23 -12.01 -19.81
N ALA A 258 -20.84 -13.10 -19.34
CA ALA A 258 -22.28 -13.35 -19.52
C ALA A 258 -23.11 -12.31 -18.75
N ASN A 259 -24.25 -11.92 -19.33
CA ASN A 259 -25.22 -11.04 -18.67
C ASN A 259 -26.09 -11.82 -17.66
N ILE A 260 -25.45 -12.38 -16.65
CA ILE A 260 -26.03 -13.05 -15.50
C ILE A 260 -25.52 -12.34 -14.26
N ASN A 261 -26.39 -12.01 -13.31
CA ASN A 261 -26.04 -11.23 -12.11
C ASN A 261 -25.23 -9.97 -12.44
N ASN A 262 -25.60 -9.26 -13.51
CA ASN A 262 -24.88 -8.07 -14.02
C ASN A 262 -23.36 -8.32 -14.22
N GLY A 263 -23.00 -9.51 -14.65
CA GLY A 263 -21.63 -9.91 -14.92
C GLY A 263 -20.80 -10.28 -13.68
N LEU A 264 -21.34 -10.22 -12.46
CA LEU A 264 -20.61 -10.57 -11.25
C LEU A 264 -20.55 -12.10 -11.07
N HIS A 265 -19.35 -12.61 -10.71
CA HIS A 265 -19.02 -14.03 -10.49
C HIS A 265 -19.21 -14.92 -11.73
N GLN A 266 -19.08 -14.33 -12.93
CA GLN A 266 -19.18 -15.03 -14.20
C GLN A 266 -17.81 -15.43 -14.73
N ASN A 267 -17.77 -16.45 -15.62
CA ASN A 267 -16.57 -16.72 -16.41
C ASN A 267 -16.18 -15.50 -17.25
N ALA A 268 -14.90 -15.25 -17.31
CA ALA A 268 -14.38 -14.03 -17.90
C ALA A 268 -12.95 -14.21 -18.42
N GLU A 269 -12.56 -13.31 -19.30
CA GLU A 269 -11.18 -13.12 -19.75
C GLU A 269 -10.69 -11.72 -19.33
N TRP A 270 -9.42 -11.63 -18.99
CA TRP A 270 -8.80 -10.33 -18.74
C TRP A 270 -8.94 -9.40 -19.96
N ASN A 271 -9.26 -8.13 -19.69
CA ASN A 271 -9.33 -7.11 -20.74
C ASN A 271 -8.20 -6.08 -20.54
N ARG A 272 -8.35 -5.13 -19.61
CA ARG A 272 -7.34 -4.09 -19.33
C ARG A 272 -7.63 -3.39 -17.97
N SER A 273 -6.67 -2.55 -17.59
CA SER A 273 -6.88 -1.56 -16.51
C SER A 273 -7.07 -0.16 -17.09
N TYR A 274 -7.77 0.69 -16.33
CA TYR A 274 -7.91 2.13 -16.58
C TYR A 274 -7.52 2.90 -15.31
N ASN A 275 -7.01 4.12 -15.46
CA ASN A 275 -7.06 5.08 -14.37
C ASN A 275 -8.46 5.72 -14.28
N GLN A 276 -8.72 6.48 -13.21
CA GLN A 276 -10.03 7.11 -12.99
C GLN A 276 -10.40 8.08 -14.12
N ILE A 277 -9.44 8.79 -14.70
CA ILE A 277 -9.65 9.79 -15.76
C ILE A 277 -10.03 9.08 -17.05
N ASN A 278 -9.22 8.10 -17.48
CA ASN A 278 -9.45 7.39 -18.76
C ASN A 278 -10.72 6.52 -18.71
N PHE A 279 -11.17 6.11 -17.53
CA PHE A 279 -12.43 5.37 -17.40
C PHE A 279 -13.65 6.26 -17.65
N GLU A 280 -13.58 7.56 -17.37
CA GLU A 280 -14.67 8.49 -17.66
C GLU A 280 -15.04 8.51 -19.16
N ASP A 281 -14.06 8.32 -20.07
CA ASP A 281 -14.29 8.30 -21.53
C ASP A 281 -15.19 7.13 -21.96
N VAL A 282 -15.21 6.03 -21.23
CA VAL A 282 -16.00 4.83 -21.53
C VAL A 282 -17.14 4.58 -20.54
N ARG A 283 -17.24 5.38 -19.50
CA ARG A 283 -18.17 5.21 -18.39
C ARG A 283 -19.64 5.15 -18.81
N SER A 284 -20.02 5.90 -19.84
CA SER A 284 -21.40 5.96 -20.32
C SER A 284 -21.93 4.63 -20.87
N ASN A 285 -21.06 3.69 -21.22
CA ASN A 285 -21.43 2.37 -21.70
C ASN A 285 -21.80 1.40 -20.58
N PHE A 286 -21.52 1.77 -19.32
CA PHE A 286 -21.67 0.90 -18.16
C PHE A 286 -22.89 1.26 -17.32
N ASN A 287 -23.60 0.24 -16.84
CA ASN A 287 -24.50 0.34 -15.69
C ASN A 287 -23.72 0.06 -14.41
N PHE A 288 -23.91 0.90 -13.38
CA PHE A 288 -23.20 0.84 -12.11
C PHE A 288 -24.03 0.15 -11.05
N TYR A 289 -23.39 -0.70 -10.27
CA TYR A 289 -24.01 -1.51 -9.24
C TYR A 289 -23.19 -1.44 -7.95
N TRP A 290 -23.82 -1.85 -6.88
CA TRP A 290 -23.20 -1.96 -5.56
C TRP A 290 -23.49 -3.35 -4.97
N ASP A 291 -22.45 -4.04 -4.49
CA ASP A 291 -22.58 -5.27 -3.71
C ASP A 291 -22.59 -4.91 -2.22
N ASP A 292 -23.77 -5.02 -1.58
CA ASP A 292 -23.92 -4.67 -0.17
C ASP A 292 -23.22 -5.65 0.78
N VAL A 293 -22.93 -6.88 0.35
CA VAL A 293 -22.21 -7.87 1.15
C VAL A 293 -20.69 -7.59 1.08
N ALA A 294 -20.16 -7.45 -0.13
CA ALA A 294 -18.74 -7.18 -0.34
C ALA A 294 -18.34 -5.72 -0.02
N ASN A 295 -19.33 -4.82 0.18
CA ASN A 295 -19.11 -3.38 0.34
C ASN A 295 -18.24 -2.82 -0.79
N SER A 296 -18.58 -3.15 -2.04
CA SER A 296 -17.77 -2.86 -3.20
C SER A 296 -18.61 -2.47 -4.42
N PRO A 297 -18.20 -1.44 -5.19
CA PRO A 297 -18.82 -1.09 -6.45
C PRO A 297 -18.34 -2.01 -7.58
N TYR A 298 -19.20 -2.16 -8.58
CA TYR A 298 -18.85 -2.76 -9.86
C TYR A 298 -19.71 -2.17 -10.97
N ALA A 299 -19.34 -2.42 -12.22
CA ALA A 299 -20.13 -1.97 -13.36
C ALA A 299 -20.13 -3.02 -14.48
N TYR A 300 -21.18 -3.01 -15.29
CA TYR A 300 -21.34 -3.95 -16.38
C TYR A 300 -21.87 -3.27 -17.64
N ASP A 301 -21.14 -3.46 -18.74
CA ASP A 301 -21.57 -3.11 -20.10
C ASP A 301 -22.18 -4.36 -20.74
N SER A 302 -23.53 -4.40 -20.80
CA SER A 302 -24.25 -5.57 -21.31
C SER A 302 -24.17 -5.71 -22.84
N ILE A 303 -23.85 -4.64 -23.55
CA ILE A 303 -23.70 -4.64 -25.02
C ILE A 303 -22.36 -5.26 -25.40
N ASN A 304 -21.29 -4.76 -24.80
CA ASN A 304 -19.92 -5.23 -25.11
C ASN A 304 -19.50 -6.41 -24.21
N LYS A 305 -20.33 -6.82 -23.27
CA LYS A 305 -20.06 -7.90 -22.30
C LYS A 305 -18.78 -7.67 -21.50
N ILE A 306 -18.62 -6.44 -20.99
CA ILE A 306 -17.47 -6.01 -20.20
C ILE A 306 -17.90 -5.78 -18.76
N PHE A 307 -17.22 -6.44 -17.83
CA PHE A 307 -17.35 -6.21 -16.39
C PHE A 307 -16.20 -5.30 -15.91
N ALA A 308 -16.50 -4.37 -15.01
CA ALA A 308 -15.54 -3.48 -14.38
C ALA A 308 -15.65 -3.55 -12.86
N THR A 309 -14.49 -3.57 -12.19
CA THR A 309 -14.37 -3.56 -10.72
C THR A 309 -13.37 -2.50 -10.29
N PHE A 310 -13.65 -1.76 -9.22
CA PHE A 310 -12.92 -0.55 -8.85
C PHE A 310 -13.25 -0.11 -7.41
N ASP A 311 -12.53 0.91 -6.91
CA ASP A 311 -12.98 1.73 -5.79
C ASP A 311 -13.66 3.01 -6.28
N ASP A 312 -14.69 3.45 -5.56
CA ASP A 312 -15.37 4.72 -5.74
C ASP A 312 -15.38 5.54 -4.43
N HIS A 313 -16.05 6.70 -4.43
CA HIS A 313 -16.17 7.54 -3.24
C HIS A 313 -16.85 6.83 -2.06
N LYS A 314 -17.83 5.93 -2.32
CA LYS A 314 -18.54 5.19 -1.27
C LYS A 314 -17.63 4.13 -0.66
N SER A 315 -16.93 3.32 -1.48
CA SER A 315 -16.02 2.27 -0.99
C SER A 315 -14.79 2.85 -0.28
N ILE A 316 -14.18 3.91 -0.81
CA ILE A 316 -13.07 4.62 -0.15
C ILE A 316 -13.49 5.20 1.20
N LYS A 317 -14.69 5.79 1.28
CA LYS A 317 -15.24 6.26 2.56
C LYS A 317 -15.41 5.12 3.57
N LEU A 318 -15.90 3.96 3.12
CA LEU A 318 -16.06 2.77 3.99
C LEU A 318 -14.71 2.21 4.44
N LYS A 319 -13.72 2.07 3.55
CA LYS A 319 -12.35 1.66 3.89
C LYS A 319 -11.70 2.62 4.88
N SER A 320 -11.87 3.93 4.67
CA SER A 320 -11.36 4.96 5.58
C SER A 320 -12.01 4.88 6.97
N LYS A 321 -13.33 4.66 7.03
CA LYS A 321 -14.03 4.43 8.30
C LYS A 321 -13.57 3.14 8.98
N TYR A 322 -13.40 2.06 8.21
CA TYR A 322 -12.88 0.80 8.73
C TYR A 322 -11.49 0.98 9.37
N ALA A 323 -10.61 1.78 8.74
CA ALA A 323 -9.32 2.11 9.32
C ALA A 323 -9.45 2.83 10.67
N LEU A 324 -10.40 3.78 10.80
CA LEU A 324 -10.70 4.46 12.07
C LEU A 324 -11.24 3.49 13.12
N ASP A 325 -12.26 2.70 12.76
CA ASP A 325 -12.99 1.82 13.68
C ASP A 325 -12.08 0.69 14.23
N LYS A 326 -11.19 0.15 13.39
CA LYS A 326 -10.21 -0.88 13.76
C LYS A 326 -8.91 -0.31 14.33
N LYS A 327 -8.78 1.03 14.45
CA LYS A 327 -7.59 1.72 14.95
C LYS A 327 -6.34 1.34 14.16
N LEU A 328 -6.47 1.22 12.83
CA LEU A 328 -5.35 0.97 11.94
C LEU A 328 -4.40 2.18 11.91
N GLY A 329 -3.16 1.98 11.44
CA GLY A 329 -2.22 3.08 11.18
C GLY A 329 -2.76 4.10 10.20
N GLY A 330 -3.61 3.67 9.27
CA GLY A 330 -4.28 4.54 8.31
C GLY A 330 -4.70 3.83 7.04
N ILE A 331 -4.68 4.59 5.97
CA ILE A 331 -5.01 4.13 4.63
C ILE A 331 -3.94 4.58 3.63
N MET A 332 -3.55 3.68 2.74
CA MET A 332 -2.69 4.00 1.62
C MET A 332 -3.40 3.75 0.30
N PHE A 333 -2.91 4.28 -0.82
CA PHE A 333 -3.50 4.00 -2.12
C PHE A 333 -2.50 3.97 -3.28
N TRP A 334 -2.76 3.09 -4.23
CA TRP A 334 -2.09 3.02 -5.52
C TRP A 334 -3.02 3.64 -6.58
N GLN A 335 -2.73 4.72 -7.23
CA GLN A 335 -1.68 5.70 -7.01
C GLN A 335 -2.20 7.11 -7.35
N LEU A 336 -1.49 8.15 -6.91
CA LEU A 336 -1.93 9.55 -7.01
C LEU A 336 -2.19 10.01 -8.46
N MET A 337 -1.34 9.60 -9.43
CA MET A 337 -1.52 9.96 -10.85
C MET A 337 -2.77 9.38 -11.49
N ASN A 338 -3.38 8.38 -10.87
CA ASN A 338 -4.63 7.79 -11.36
C ASN A 338 -5.88 8.55 -10.89
N ASP A 339 -5.73 9.42 -9.89
CA ASP A 339 -6.86 10.17 -9.31
C ASP A 339 -7.19 11.43 -10.11
N LYS A 340 -8.42 11.90 -9.97
CA LYS A 340 -8.83 13.21 -10.46
C LYS A 340 -8.15 14.31 -9.64
N LYS A 341 -7.66 15.35 -10.31
CA LYS A 341 -6.98 16.49 -9.66
C LYS A 341 -7.90 17.27 -8.70
N GLN A 342 -9.20 17.27 -8.98
CA GLN A 342 -10.22 17.92 -8.16
C GLN A 342 -11.35 16.93 -7.86
N ASN A 343 -11.82 16.95 -6.61
CA ASN A 343 -12.90 16.07 -6.14
C ASN A 343 -12.67 14.59 -6.44
N GLY A 344 -11.40 14.16 -6.40
CA GLY A 344 -11.02 12.77 -6.56
C GLY A 344 -11.22 11.94 -5.29
N LEU A 345 -10.81 10.68 -5.36
CA LEU A 345 -10.93 9.74 -4.25
C LEU A 345 -10.05 10.14 -3.06
N LEU A 346 -8.87 10.76 -3.32
CA LEU A 346 -8.01 11.32 -2.28
C LEU A 346 -8.77 12.30 -1.37
N LYS A 347 -9.57 13.20 -1.95
CA LYS A 347 -10.34 14.17 -1.16
C LYS A 347 -11.35 13.49 -0.24
N THR A 348 -11.99 12.43 -0.70
CA THR A 348 -12.90 11.62 0.13
C THR A 348 -12.16 10.92 1.25
N MET A 349 -11.00 10.33 0.95
CA MET A 349 -10.13 9.65 1.91
C MET A 349 -9.71 10.62 3.03
N VAL A 350 -9.13 11.77 2.67
CA VAL A 350 -8.68 12.80 3.62
C VAL A 350 -9.83 13.30 4.47
N ASN A 351 -10.97 13.69 3.87
CA ASN A 351 -12.12 14.19 4.60
C ASN A 351 -12.74 13.15 5.56
N THR A 352 -12.50 11.86 5.34
CA THR A 352 -13.01 10.79 6.23
C THR A 352 -12.04 10.52 7.37
N ILE A 353 -10.74 10.47 7.09
CA ILE A 353 -9.68 10.21 8.09
C ILE A 353 -9.46 11.43 9.00
N LYS A 354 -9.62 12.63 8.45
CA LYS A 354 -9.36 13.91 9.11
C LYS A 354 -10.58 14.84 8.95
N PRO A 355 -11.71 14.54 9.62
CA PRO A 355 -12.97 15.29 9.50
C PRO A 355 -12.85 16.74 9.98
#